data_ce87349cd2ddebba7beac2964c4372ce
#
_entry.id   ce87349cd2ddebba7beac2964c4372ce
#
_cell.length_a   1.000
_cell.length_b   1.000
_cell.length_c   1.000
_cell.angle_alpha   90.00
_cell.angle_beta   90.00
_cell.angle_gamma   90.00
#
_symmetry.space_group_name_H-M   'P 1'
#
loop_
_entity.id
_entity.type
_entity.pdbx_description
1 polymer ?
#
loop_
_entity_poly.entity_id
_entity_poly.type
_entity_poly.pdbx_seq_one_letter_code
_entity_poly.pdbx_strand_id
1 'polypeptide(L)' 'MLKKRSFTLSGHRTSVALEAEFWAVIDQAAHREGKSLAALVAQIDATRAERPLASALRLYALDAKPPSP' A
#
# COMPACT_ATOMS: atom_id res chain seq x y z
N MET A 1 -0.90 -15.17 -7.00
CA MET A 1 -2.27 -15.07 -6.45
C MET A 1 -2.42 -13.77 -5.67
N LEU A 2 -3.57 -13.12 -5.80
CA LEU A 2 -3.82 -11.88 -5.08
C LEU A 2 -4.20 -12.16 -3.63
N LYS A 3 -3.70 -11.32 -2.74
CA LYS A 3 -4.05 -11.33 -1.31
C LYS A 3 -4.85 -10.09 -1.01
N LYS A 4 -6.04 -10.27 -0.43
CA LYS A 4 -6.93 -9.15 -0.11
C LYS A 4 -6.73 -8.73 1.33
N ARG A 5 -6.60 -7.42 1.55
CA ARG A 5 -6.56 -6.82 2.89
C ARG A 5 -7.56 -5.67 2.94
N SER A 6 -8.15 -5.48 4.10
CA SER A 6 -9.20 -4.46 4.29
C SER A 6 -8.71 -3.37 5.22
N PHE A 7 -9.13 -2.14 4.91
CA PHE A 7 -8.75 -0.95 5.66
C PHE A 7 -9.96 -0.05 5.84
N THR A 8 -9.94 0.77 6.89
CA THR A 8 -10.91 1.85 7.05
C THR A 8 -10.22 3.13 6.61
N LEU A 9 -10.68 3.72 5.50
CA LEU A 9 -10.09 4.92 4.91
C LEU A 9 -11.15 6.00 4.85
N SER A 10 -10.87 7.13 5.50
CA SER A 10 -11.81 8.28 5.54
C SER A 10 -13.20 7.84 5.99
N GLY A 11 -13.26 6.93 6.97
CA GLY A 11 -14.53 6.46 7.52
C GLY A 11 -15.22 5.37 6.71
N HIS A 12 -14.62 4.93 5.60
CA HIS A 12 -15.20 3.89 4.73
C HIS A 12 -14.35 2.63 4.75
N ARG A 13 -15.02 1.49 4.77
CA ARG A 13 -14.35 0.19 4.69
C ARG A 13 -13.97 -0.10 3.24
N THR A 14 -12.69 -0.33 3.00
CA THR A 14 -12.17 -0.57 1.65
C THR A 14 -11.32 -1.82 1.64
N SER A 15 -11.50 -2.67 0.64
CA SER A 15 -10.67 -3.86 0.45
C SER A 15 -9.80 -3.69 -0.79
N VAL A 16 -8.54 -4.12 -0.69
CA VAL A 16 -7.59 -4.06 -1.79
C VAL A 16 -6.92 -5.41 -1.96
N ALA A 17 -6.85 -5.87 -3.20
CA ALA A 17 -6.16 -7.12 -3.53
C ALA A 17 -4.87 -6.82 -4.28
N LEU A 18 -3.74 -7.26 -3.73
CA LEU A 18 -2.44 -7.10 -4.35
C LEU A 18 -1.70 -8.43 -4.31
N GLU A 19 -0.76 -8.60 -5.22
CA GLU A 19 0.17 -9.73 -5.17
C GLU A 19 0.95 -9.71 -3.86
N ALA A 20 1.27 -10.88 -3.33
CA ALA A 20 1.99 -11.00 -2.06
C ALA A 20 3.31 -10.23 -2.08
N GLU A 21 3.97 -10.19 -3.22
CA GLU A 21 5.24 -9.47 -3.39
C GLU A 21 5.08 -7.97 -3.14
N PHE A 22 3.97 -7.40 -3.62
CA PHE A 22 3.70 -5.98 -3.37
C PHE A 22 3.39 -5.71 -1.90
N TRP A 23 2.60 -6.61 -1.26
CA TRP A 23 2.33 -6.45 0.17
C TRP A 23 3.61 -6.50 0.99
N ALA A 24 4.53 -7.39 0.63
CA ALA A 24 5.80 -7.51 1.35
C ALA A 24 6.60 -6.21 1.30
N VAL A 25 6.67 -5.57 0.13
CA VAL A 25 7.38 -4.30 -0.02
C VAL A 25 6.70 -3.19 0.79
N ILE A 26 5.37 -3.14 0.75
CA ILE A 26 4.61 -2.12 1.47
C ILE A 26 4.74 -2.32 2.98
N ASP A 27 4.67 -3.57 3.45
CA ASP A 27 4.89 -3.89 4.87
C ASP A 27 6.27 -3.42 5.34
N GLN A 28 7.31 -3.68 4.54
CA GLN A 28 8.67 -3.25 4.88
C GLN A 28 8.79 -1.73 4.90
N ALA A 29 8.15 -1.06 3.95
CA ALA A 29 8.17 0.40 3.90
C ALA A 29 7.50 1.01 5.14
N ALA A 30 6.35 0.46 5.55
CA ALA A 30 5.66 0.93 6.74
C ALA A 30 6.55 0.74 7.97
N HIS A 31 7.20 -0.41 8.08
CA HIS A 31 8.09 -0.70 9.20
C HIS A 31 9.26 0.29 9.25
N ARG A 32 9.90 0.54 8.10
CA ARG A 32 11.02 1.50 8.02
C ARG A 32 10.61 2.90 8.44
N GLU A 33 9.38 3.30 8.12
CA GLU A 33 8.88 4.63 8.44
C GLU A 33 8.27 4.73 9.82
N GLY A 34 8.26 3.62 10.58
CA GLY A 34 7.67 3.62 11.91
C GLY A 34 6.16 3.80 11.91
N LYS A 35 5.48 3.37 10.85
CA LYS A 35 4.03 3.51 10.69
C LYS A 35 3.35 2.15 10.67
N SER A 36 2.07 2.13 11.05
CA SER A 36 1.26 0.94 10.79
C SER A 36 0.99 0.84 9.29
N LEU A 37 0.68 -0.38 8.83
CA LEU A 37 0.29 -0.56 7.43
C LEU A 37 -0.94 0.28 7.09
N ALA A 38 -1.92 0.32 7.98
CA ALA A 38 -3.12 1.13 7.76
C ALA A 38 -2.80 2.61 7.61
N ALA A 39 -1.86 3.14 8.41
CA ALA A 39 -1.46 4.54 8.31
C ALA A 39 -0.78 4.83 6.98
N LEU A 40 0.10 3.93 6.53
CA LEU A 40 0.77 4.11 5.24
C LEU A 40 -0.24 4.05 4.09
N VAL A 41 -1.16 3.10 4.13
CA VAL A 41 -2.20 2.99 3.09
C VAL A 41 -3.07 4.24 3.07
N ALA A 42 -3.44 4.78 4.24
CA ALA A 42 -4.22 6.01 4.31
C ALA A 42 -3.47 7.20 3.70
N GLN A 43 -2.16 7.28 3.93
CA GLN A 43 -1.32 8.32 3.35
C GLN A 43 -1.30 8.23 1.83
N ILE A 44 -1.15 7.02 1.29
CA ILE A 44 -1.15 6.81 -0.15
C ILE A 44 -2.53 7.12 -0.74
N ASP A 45 -3.60 6.71 -0.05
CA ASP A 45 -4.96 7.01 -0.47
C ASP A 45 -5.20 8.52 -0.59
N ALA A 46 -4.67 9.29 0.34
CA ALA A 46 -4.85 10.75 0.36
C ALA A 46 -4.20 11.43 -0.84
N THR A 47 -3.18 10.83 -1.43
CA THR A 47 -2.40 11.44 -2.52
C THR A 47 -2.63 10.79 -3.88
N ARG A 48 -3.48 9.77 -3.97
CA ARG A 48 -3.66 9.02 -5.23
C ARG A 48 -4.46 9.77 -6.30
N ALA A 49 -5.15 10.84 -5.94
CA ALA A 49 -6.02 11.59 -6.84
C ALA A 49 -7.10 10.64 -7.42
N GLU A 50 -7.21 10.57 -8.75
CA GLU A 50 -8.23 9.71 -9.40
C GLU A 50 -7.73 8.29 -9.67
N ARG A 51 -6.48 7.99 -9.34
CA ARG A 51 -5.91 6.66 -9.59
C ARG A 51 -6.55 5.64 -8.65
N PRO A 52 -6.90 4.43 -9.13
CA PRO A 52 -7.39 3.38 -8.24
C PRO A 52 -6.38 3.08 -7.14
N LEU A 53 -6.87 2.76 -5.94
CA LEU A 53 -5.99 2.53 -4.78
C LEU A 53 -5.00 1.39 -5.03
N ALA A 54 -5.44 0.28 -5.63
CA ALA A 54 -4.54 -0.83 -5.93
C ALA A 54 -3.39 -0.39 -6.84
N SER A 55 -3.69 0.43 -7.85
CA SER A 55 -2.67 0.96 -8.75
C SER A 55 -1.70 1.87 -8.00
N ALA A 56 -2.23 2.74 -7.13
CA ALA A 56 -1.40 3.64 -6.35
C ALA A 56 -0.46 2.87 -5.42
N LEU A 57 -0.96 1.80 -4.79
CA LEU A 57 -0.15 0.98 -3.91
C LEU A 57 0.95 0.24 -4.67
N ARG A 58 0.63 -0.30 -5.86
CA ARG A 58 1.65 -0.97 -6.69
C ARG A 58 2.75 -0.01 -7.11
N LEU A 59 2.38 1.19 -7.54
CA LEU A 59 3.36 2.20 -7.95
C LEU A 59 4.22 2.63 -6.77
N TYR A 60 3.62 2.81 -5.59
CA TYR A 60 4.38 3.11 -4.39
C TYR A 60 5.38 2.00 -4.09
N ALA A 61 4.96 0.74 -4.19
CA ALA A 61 5.82 -0.39 -3.91
C ALA A 61 7.00 -0.46 -4.88
N LEU A 62 6.78 -0.19 -6.15
CA LEU A 62 7.85 -0.17 -7.14
C LEU A 62 8.88 0.91 -6.84
N ASP A 63 8.42 2.07 -6.39
CA ASP A 63 9.28 3.19 -6.03
C ASP A 63 10.03 2.95 -4.72
N ALA A 64 9.39 2.29 -3.77
CA ALA A 64 9.95 2.02 -2.45
C ALA A 64 10.89 0.81 -2.42
N LYS A 65 10.85 -0.03 -3.45
CA LYS A 65 11.67 -1.22 -3.51
C LYS A 65 13.15 -0.84 -3.56
N PRO A 66 14.01 -1.39 -2.67
CA PRO A 66 15.43 -1.08 -2.72
C PRO A 66 16.03 -1.52 -4.05
N PRO A 67 17.03 -0.79 -4.56
CA PRO A 67 17.69 -1.19 -5.79
C PRO A 67 18.31 -2.58 -5.61
N SER A 68 18.25 -3.38 -6.66
CA SER A 68 18.90 -4.70 -6.64
C SER A 68 20.40 -4.54 -6.53
N PRO A 69 21.06 -5.38 -5.73
CA PRO A 69 22.52 -5.34 -5.64
C PRO A 69 23.18 -5.72 -6.97
#